data_03590ee03c3263c39de55c9bb4b33c37
#
_entry.id   03590ee03c3263c39de55c9bb4b33c37
#
_cell.length_a   1.000
_cell.length_b   1.000
_cell.length_c   1.000
_cell.angle_alpha   90.00
_cell.angle_beta   90.00
_cell.angle_gamma   90.00
#
_symmetry.space_group_name_H-M   'P 1'
#
loop_
_entity.id
_entity.type
_entity.pdbx_description
1 polymer ?
#
loop_
_entity_poly.entity_id
_entity_poly.type
_entity_poly.pdbx_seq_one_letter_code
_entity_poly.pdbx_strand_id
1 'polypeptide(L)'
;VSRKGGGTVIVPAGKWLTGRISLKNNVNLHFAEGAEVTFSGNIEDYRPVVFTRSAGFEVMSLGALIYAHGQTNIAVTGKGRLIGPPEDCAVRKQSIGYGSLDKTVTAQAGTPVAERVYEGRDGSPIFLPMFIAPIYCTNVYIEGVTLERTAFWNIVPEYCNGVIIRGVTVNSVGIPMG
;
A
#
# COMPACT_ATOMS: atom_id res chain seq x y z
N VAL A 1 -10.18 -16.30 -6.05
CA VAL A 1 -9.32 -17.16 -5.19
C VAL A 1 -9.90 -17.24 -3.79
N SER A 2 -9.96 -16.16 -3.04
CA SER A 2 -10.43 -16.16 -1.63
C SER A 2 -11.85 -16.76 -1.46
N ARG A 3 -12.80 -16.42 -2.32
CA ARG A 3 -14.18 -16.98 -2.27
C ARG A 3 -14.24 -18.51 -2.48
N LYS A 4 -13.17 -19.13 -2.95
CA LYS A 4 -13.04 -20.58 -3.14
C LYS A 4 -12.15 -21.23 -2.06
N GLY A 5 -12.01 -20.60 -0.90
CA GLY A 5 -11.21 -21.11 0.22
C GLY A 5 -9.79 -20.58 0.27
N GLY A 6 -9.32 -19.88 -0.74
CA GLY A 6 -7.97 -19.32 -0.80
C GLY A 6 -7.09 -19.94 -1.88
N GLY A 7 -5.79 -19.64 -1.84
CA GLY A 7 -4.78 -20.17 -2.75
C GLY A 7 -3.77 -19.12 -3.20
N THR A 8 -2.92 -19.49 -4.15
CA THR A 8 -1.87 -18.62 -4.69
C THR A 8 -2.33 -17.97 -5.98
N VAL A 9 -2.17 -16.66 -6.06
CA VAL A 9 -2.28 -15.88 -7.30
C VAL A 9 -0.86 -15.63 -7.79
N ILE A 10 -0.51 -16.14 -8.94
CA ILE A 10 0.84 -16.01 -9.52
C ILE A 10 0.84 -14.86 -10.52
N VAL A 11 1.75 -13.92 -10.33
CA VAL A 11 2.13 -12.91 -11.32
C VAL A 11 3.37 -13.44 -12.04
N PRO A 12 3.25 -13.88 -13.30
CA PRO A 12 4.37 -14.50 -14.01
C PRO A 12 5.42 -13.46 -14.42
N ALA A 13 6.59 -13.93 -14.88
CA ALA A 13 7.62 -13.09 -15.46
C ALA A 13 7.04 -12.18 -16.55
N GLY A 14 7.54 -10.95 -16.62
CA GLY A 14 7.07 -9.93 -17.57
C GLY A 14 6.83 -8.59 -16.90
N LYS A 15 6.40 -7.60 -17.69
CA LYS A 15 6.12 -6.23 -17.23
C LYS A 15 4.64 -6.02 -17.05
N TRP A 16 4.25 -5.56 -15.89
CA TRP A 16 2.86 -5.37 -15.48
C TRP A 16 2.64 -3.96 -14.96
N LEU A 17 1.48 -3.39 -15.25
CA LEU A 17 1.02 -2.12 -14.67
C LEU A 17 -0.26 -2.37 -13.88
N THR A 18 -0.34 -1.84 -12.68
CA THR A 18 -1.51 -2.03 -11.81
C THR A 18 -1.75 -0.80 -10.93
N GLY A 19 -2.95 -0.66 -10.43
CA GLY A 19 -3.29 0.18 -9.28
C GLY A 19 -3.14 -0.59 -7.96
N ARG A 20 -3.97 -0.25 -6.97
CA ARG A 20 -3.95 -0.93 -5.68
C ARG A 20 -4.36 -2.40 -5.79
N ILE A 21 -3.54 -3.28 -5.24
CA ILE A 21 -3.89 -4.69 -5.06
C ILE A 21 -4.41 -4.88 -3.64
N SER A 22 -5.65 -5.34 -3.50
CA SER A 22 -6.26 -5.63 -2.20
C SER A 22 -6.27 -7.12 -1.93
N LEU A 23 -5.48 -7.58 -0.96
CA LEU A 23 -5.43 -8.97 -0.52
C LEU A 23 -6.69 -9.35 0.25
N LYS A 24 -7.07 -10.60 0.15
CA LYS A 24 -8.21 -11.21 0.84
C LYS A 24 -7.77 -12.45 1.60
N ASN A 25 -8.61 -12.91 2.53
CA ASN A 25 -8.32 -14.09 3.36
C ASN A 25 -7.80 -15.27 2.56
N ASN A 26 -6.79 -15.93 3.11
CA ASN A 26 -6.18 -17.15 2.61
C ASN A 26 -5.57 -17.01 1.21
N VAL A 27 -5.08 -15.82 0.85
CA VAL A 27 -4.47 -15.56 -0.46
C VAL A 27 -2.97 -15.29 -0.30
N ASN A 28 -2.18 -16.05 -1.04
CA ASN A 28 -0.79 -15.73 -1.33
C ASN A 28 -0.69 -15.04 -2.70
N LEU A 29 -0.19 -13.82 -2.75
CA LEU A 29 0.17 -13.12 -3.98
C LEU A 29 1.64 -13.38 -4.25
N HIS A 30 1.91 -14.22 -5.25
CA HIS A 30 3.26 -14.68 -5.59
C HIS A 30 3.78 -14.02 -6.86
N PHE A 31 4.90 -13.32 -6.76
CA PHE A 31 5.58 -12.69 -7.88
C PHE A 31 6.74 -13.58 -8.33
N ALA A 32 6.59 -14.22 -9.48
CA ALA A 32 7.63 -15.09 -10.04
C ALA A 32 8.92 -14.30 -10.31
N GLU A 33 10.04 -15.00 -10.37
CA GLU A 33 11.30 -14.41 -10.82
C GLU A 33 11.15 -13.84 -12.23
N GLY A 34 11.62 -12.60 -12.45
CA GLY A 34 11.41 -11.86 -13.71
C GLY A 34 10.08 -11.12 -13.82
N ALA A 35 9.19 -11.19 -12.82
CA ALA A 35 8.03 -10.30 -12.76
C ALA A 35 8.47 -8.87 -12.36
N GLU A 36 8.14 -7.89 -13.19
CA GLU A 36 8.31 -6.47 -12.91
C GLU A 36 6.93 -5.80 -12.85
N VAL A 37 6.51 -5.40 -11.66
CA VAL A 37 5.19 -4.80 -11.46
C VAL A 37 5.33 -3.33 -11.09
N THR A 38 4.92 -2.46 -12.00
CA THR A 38 4.88 -1.02 -11.76
C THR A 38 3.50 -0.60 -11.27
N PHE A 39 3.46 0.14 -10.18
CA PHE A 39 2.23 0.74 -9.67
C PHE A 39 1.95 2.07 -10.35
N SER A 40 0.71 2.27 -10.73
CA SER A 40 0.25 3.44 -11.48
C SER A 40 0.45 4.74 -10.69
N GLY A 41 0.74 5.83 -11.40
CA GLY A 41 0.74 7.18 -10.86
C GLY A 41 -0.61 7.88 -10.90
N ASN A 42 -1.65 7.22 -11.41
CA ASN A 42 -2.99 7.78 -11.51
C ASN A 42 -3.81 7.47 -10.24
N ILE A 43 -4.35 8.51 -9.61
CA ILE A 43 -5.15 8.39 -8.38
C ILE A 43 -6.39 7.51 -8.57
N GLU A 44 -7.01 7.55 -9.74
CA GLU A 44 -8.23 6.77 -10.01
C GLU A 44 -8.01 5.26 -9.94
N ASP A 45 -6.78 4.77 -10.18
CA ASP A 45 -6.44 3.35 -10.10
C ASP A 45 -6.37 2.82 -8.64
N TYR A 46 -6.51 3.72 -7.66
CA TYR A 46 -6.50 3.40 -6.22
C TYR A 46 -7.89 3.53 -5.57
N ARG A 47 -8.91 3.77 -6.36
CA ARG A 47 -10.28 3.90 -5.82
C ARG A 47 -10.96 2.55 -5.61
N PRO A 48 -11.97 2.53 -4.73
CA PRO A 48 -12.39 3.58 -3.81
C PRO A 48 -11.34 3.85 -2.72
N VAL A 49 -11.42 5.01 -2.04
CA VAL A 49 -10.60 5.26 -0.84
C VAL A 49 -10.91 4.22 0.23
N VAL A 50 -9.90 3.92 1.05
CA VAL A 50 -9.99 2.91 2.09
C VAL A 50 -9.45 3.46 3.41
N PHE A 51 -9.82 2.81 4.51
CA PHE A 51 -9.19 3.08 5.80
C PHE A 51 -7.69 2.91 5.69
N THR A 52 -6.95 3.89 6.14
CA THR A 52 -5.49 3.83 6.22
C THR A 52 -4.99 4.63 7.42
N ARG A 53 -3.74 4.47 7.75
CA ARG A 53 -3.10 5.24 8.80
C ARG A 53 -1.79 5.81 8.26
N SER A 54 -1.57 7.09 8.46
CA SER A 54 -0.34 7.77 8.02
C SER A 54 0.19 8.60 9.17
N ALA A 55 1.45 8.41 9.54
CA ALA A 55 2.12 9.09 10.65
C ALA A 55 1.31 9.06 11.97
N GLY A 56 0.62 7.95 12.25
CA GLY A 56 -0.21 7.80 13.43
C GLY A 56 -1.65 8.30 13.30
N PHE A 57 -2.02 8.86 12.15
CA PHE A 57 -3.31 9.48 11.91
C PHE A 57 -4.21 8.63 11.01
N GLU A 58 -5.39 8.25 11.50
CA GLU A 58 -6.35 7.40 10.81
C GLU A 58 -7.27 8.21 9.90
N VAL A 59 -7.37 7.80 8.64
CA VAL A 59 -8.13 8.49 7.58
C VAL A 59 -8.67 7.52 6.54
N MET A 60 -9.53 8.02 5.66
CA MET A 60 -9.93 7.38 4.42
C MET A 60 -9.13 8.00 3.26
N SER A 61 -8.22 7.24 2.65
CA SER A 61 -7.39 7.71 1.53
C SER A 61 -7.00 6.56 0.58
N LEU A 62 -5.94 6.74 -0.21
CA LEU A 62 -5.55 5.74 -1.23
C LEU A 62 -5.08 4.39 -0.62
N GLY A 63 -4.75 4.36 0.66
CA GLY A 63 -4.28 3.14 1.34
C GLY A 63 -2.83 2.82 1.03
N ALA A 64 -2.57 1.60 0.58
CA ALA A 64 -1.25 1.13 0.18
C ALA A 64 -1.30 0.54 -1.23
N LEU A 65 -0.12 0.38 -1.86
CA LEU A 65 -0.01 -0.25 -3.17
C LEU A 65 -0.46 -1.72 -3.11
N ILE A 66 0.00 -2.44 -2.07
CA ILE A 66 -0.52 -3.75 -1.68
C ILE A 66 -1.17 -3.59 -0.32
N TYR A 67 -2.48 -3.73 -0.28
CA TYR A 67 -3.34 -3.39 0.84
C TYR A 67 -4.07 -4.61 1.39
N ALA A 68 -4.22 -4.69 2.68
CA ALA A 68 -5.13 -5.62 3.35
C ALA A 68 -5.73 -4.96 4.60
N HIS A 69 -6.99 -5.24 4.89
CA HIS A 69 -7.65 -4.77 6.11
C HIS A 69 -8.55 -5.87 6.68
N GLY A 70 -8.31 -6.26 7.93
CA GLY A 70 -9.08 -7.29 8.62
C GLY A 70 -8.98 -8.67 7.98
N GLN A 71 -7.84 -9.01 7.36
CA GLN A 71 -7.66 -10.28 6.67
C GLN A 71 -6.79 -11.25 7.45
N THR A 72 -7.00 -12.55 7.20
CA THR A 72 -6.27 -13.64 7.86
C THR A 72 -5.57 -14.51 6.83
N ASN A 73 -4.38 -15.03 7.16
CA ASN A 73 -3.56 -15.92 6.33
C ASN A 73 -3.27 -15.28 4.97
N ILE A 74 -2.66 -14.12 4.96
CA ILE A 74 -2.28 -13.41 3.73
C ILE A 74 -0.77 -13.47 3.53
N ALA A 75 -0.35 -13.53 2.27
CA ALA A 75 1.06 -13.52 1.94
C ALA A 75 1.38 -12.71 0.67
N VAL A 76 2.58 -12.15 0.65
CA VAL A 76 3.24 -11.57 -0.53
C VAL A 76 4.59 -12.24 -0.66
N THR A 77 4.79 -13.03 -1.71
CA THR A 77 5.98 -13.87 -1.85
C THR A 77 6.61 -13.80 -3.23
N GLY A 78 7.80 -14.38 -3.35
CA GLY A 78 8.48 -14.55 -4.63
C GLY A 78 9.71 -13.67 -4.79
N LYS A 79 10.23 -13.59 -6.03
CA LYS A 79 11.45 -12.85 -6.36
C LYS A 79 11.19 -11.70 -7.35
N GLY A 80 9.93 -11.30 -7.52
CA GLY A 80 9.57 -10.20 -8.41
C GLY A 80 10.02 -8.84 -7.90
N ARG A 81 10.16 -7.90 -8.82
CA ARG A 81 10.44 -6.49 -8.56
C ARG A 81 9.14 -5.70 -8.56
N LEU A 82 8.87 -5.03 -7.48
CA LEU A 82 7.69 -4.19 -7.28
C LEU A 82 8.13 -2.74 -7.27
N ILE A 83 7.64 -1.96 -8.23
CA ILE A 83 8.11 -0.61 -8.50
C ILE A 83 6.98 0.38 -8.23
N GLY A 84 7.20 1.26 -7.28
CA GLY A 84 6.21 2.28 -6.88
C GLY A 84 5.90 3.29 -8.00
N PRO A 85 4.92 4.17 -7.78
CA PRO A 85 4.49 5.17 -8.76
C PRO A 85 5.64 6.06 -9.25
N PRO A 86 5.60 6.53 -10.51
CA PRO A 86 6.58 7.47 -11.05
C PRO A 86 6.75 8.71 -10.17
N GLU A 87 7.93 9.33 -10.21
CA GLU A 87 8.20 10.52 -9.39
C GLU A 87 7.33 11.71 -9.80
N ASP A 88 7.18 11.91 -11.11
CA ASP A 88 6.34 12.97 -11.66
C ASP A 88 4.94 12.48 -11.99
N CYS A 89 4.12 12.19 -10.97
CA CYS A 89 2.77 11.67 -11.15
C CYS A 89 1.76 12.31 -10.19
N ALA A 90 0.47 12.11 -10.48
CA ALA A 90 -0.63 12.67 -9.69
C ALA A 90 -0.61 12.18 -8.23
N VAL A 91 -0.32 10.89 -7.99
CA VAL A 91 -0.22 10.31 -6.64
C VAL A 91 0.81 11.04 -5.78
N ARG A 92 1.94 11.46 -6.35
CA ARG A 92 2.96 12.20 -5.58
C ARG A 92 2.67 13.70 -5.47
N LYS A 93 2.16 14.31 -6.53
CA LYS A 93 1.93 15.77 -6.58
C LYS A 93 0.78 16.24 -5.69
N GLN A 94 -0.27 15.42 -5.55
CA GLN A 94 -1.44 15.78 -4.75
C GLN A 94 -1.37 15.32 -3.30
N SER A 95 -0.22 14.85 -2.86
CA SER A 95 -0.04 14.41 -1.47
C SER A 95 -0.06 15.58 -0.50
N ILE A 96 -0.63 15.33 0.68
CA ILE A 96 -0.49 16.25 1.80
C ILE A 96 0.97 16.30 2.23
N GLY A 97 1.54 17.50 2.29
CA GLY A 97 2.91 17.69 2.75
C GLY A 97 3.04 17.49 4.27
N TYR A 98 4.19 17.02 4.71
CA TYR A 98 4.47 16.84 6.15
C TYR A 98 4.23 18.12 6.97
N GLY A 99 4.59 19.29 6.45
CA GLY A 99 4.37 20.56 7.13
C GLY A 99 2.90 20.96 7.34
N SER A 100 1.98 20.26 6.66
CA SER A 100 0.53 20.46 6.81
C SER A 100 -0.14 19.39 7.67
N LEU A 101 0.59 18.35 8.06
CA LEU A 101 0.03 17.18 8.75
C LEU A 101 -0.57 17.58 10.11
N ASP A 102 0.16 18.30 10.94
CA ASP A 102 -0.31 18.72 12.28
C ASP A 102 -1.57 19.57 12.21
N LYS A 103 -1.65 20.49 11.25
CA LYS A 103 -2.85 21.31 11.02
C LYS A 103 -4.04 20.44 10.60
N THR A 104 -3.79 19.46 9.73
CA THR A 104 -4.80 18.52 9.26
C THR A 104 -5.31 17.64 10.41
N VAL A 105 -4.40 17.09 11.22
CA VAL A 105 -4.75 16.30 12.41
C VAL A 105 -5.59 17.13 13.38
N THR A 106 -5.17 18.34 13.69
CA THR A 106 -5.87 19.23 14.62
C THR A 106 -7.26 19.60 14.09
N ALA A 107 -7.38 19.92 12.80
CA ALA A 107 -8.65 20.29 12.18
C ALA A 107 -9.65 19.12 12.13
N GLN A 108 -9.17 17.88 12.20
CA GLN A 108 -10.00 16.66 12.20
C GLN A 108 -10.22 16.08 13.60
N ALA A 109 -9.72 16.74 14.64
CA ALA A 109 -9.94 16.30 16.02
C ALA A 109 -11.46 16.20 16.33
N GLY A 110 -11.90 15.03 16.77
CA GLY A 110 -13.30 14.74 17.04
C GLY A 110 -14.15 14.31 15.83
N THR A 111 -13.65 14.45 14.60
CA THR A 111 -14.34 13.96 13.40
C THR A 111 -14.19 12.43 13.31
N PRO A 112 -15.28 11.65 13.06
CA PRO A 112 -15.20 10.23 12.83
C PRO A 112 -14.25 9.88 11.67
N VAL A 113 -13.49 8.80 11.78
CA VAL A 113 -12.49 8.41 10.75
C VAL A 113 -13.12 8.26 9.36
N ALA A 114 -14.33 7.71 9.29
CA ALA A 114 -15.06 7.53 8.02
C ALA A 114 -15.37 8.86 7.29
N GLU A 115 -15.35 9.98 8.00
CA GLU A 115 -15.59 11.32 7.46
C GLU A 115 -14.28 12.07 7.14
N ARG A 116 -13.12 11.53 7.57
CA ARG A 116 -11.79 12.09 7.26
C ARG A 116 -11.34 11.62 5.88
N VAL A 117 -11.97 12.10 4.83
CA VAL A 117 -11.80 11.62 3.46
C VAL A 117 -10.81 12.50 2.68
N TYR A 118 -9.75 11.86 2.18
CA TYR A 118 -8.67 12.46 1.40
C TYR A 118 -8.52 11.70 0.09
N GLU A 119 -9.26 12.11 -0.92
CA GLU A 119 -9.42 11.32 -2.13
C GLU A 119 -8.82 11.94 -3.40
N GLY A 120 -8.21 13.12 -3.32
CA GLY A 120 -7.59 13.79 -4.46
C GLY A 120 -8.58 14.33 -5.50
N ARG A 121 -9.83 14.60 -5.11
CA ARG A 121 -10.85 15.25 -5.93
C ARG A 121 -11.17 16.64 -5.40
N ASP A 122 -11.65 17.51 -6.27
CA ASP A 122 -12.12 18.85 -5.92
C ASP A 122 -11.12 19.66 -5.08
N GLY A 123 -9.82 19.46 -5.37
CA GLY A 123 -8.73 20.12 -4.64
C GLY A 123 -8.37 19.48 -3.30
N SER A 124 -9.05 18.40 -2.89
CA SER A 124 -8.63 17.69 -1.69
C SER A 124 -7.29 16.97 -1.91
N PRO A 125 -6.36 17.00 -0.94
CA PRO A 125 -5.14 16.23 -1.04
C PRO A 125 -5.39 14.74 -0.85
N ILE A 126 -4.34 13.93 -1.02
CA ILE A 126 -4.29 12.52 -0.61
C ILE A 126 -3.20 12.31 0.43
N PHE A 127 -3.27 11.22 1.17
CA PHE A 127 -2.11 10.68 1.87
C PHE A 127 -1.34 9.75 0.92
N LEU A 128 -0.01 9.90 0.87
CA LEU A 128 0.84 9.04 0.06
C LEU A 128 0.63 7.57 0.43
N PRO A 129 0.43 6.70 -0.56
CA PRO A 129 0.28 5.27 -0.28
C PRO A 129 1.60 4.67 0.21
N MET A 130 1.53 3.86 1.25
CA MET A 130 2.59 2.96 1.65
C MET A 130 2.77 1.86 0.61
N PHE A 131 3.89 1.14 0.61
CA PHE A 131 4.06 0.07 -0.36
C PHE A 131 3.22 -1.16 0.01
N ILE A 132 3.47 -1.78 1.16
CA ILE A 132 2.69 -2.92 1.67
C ILE A 132 2.19 -2.57 3.07
N ALA A 133 0.88 -2.46 3.22
CA ALA A 133 0.27 -2.15 4.52
C ALA A 133 -0.90 -3.10 4.83
N PRO A 134 -0.64 -4.19 5.55
CA PRO A 134 -1.68 -4.96 6.21
C PRO A 134 -2.12 -4.24 7.49
N ILE A 135 -3.43 -4.05 7.68
CA ILE A 135 -4.02 -3.37 8.83
C ILE A 135 -5.05 -4.31 9.48
N TYR A 136 -4.99 -4.49 10.81
CA TYR A 136 -5.84 -5.43 11.55
C TYR A 136 -5.82 -6.86 11.00
N CYS A 137 -4.66 -7.32 10.49
CA CYS A 137 -4.51 -8.63 9.87
C CYS A 137 -3.89 -9.66 10.82
N THR A 138 -4.19 -10.94 10.60
CA THR A 138 -3.61 -12.04 11.36
C THR A 138 -2.89 -13.01 10.41
N ASN A 139 -1.72 -13.52 10.82
CA ASN A 139 -0.87 -14.39 10.01
C ASN A 139 -0.51 -13.76 8.67
N VAL A 140 0.37 -12.76 8.73
CA VAL A 140 0.90 -12.04 7.56
C VAL A 140 2.30 -12.55 7.25
N TYR A 141 2.54 -12.94 6.00
CA TYR A 141 3.83 -13.43 5.55
C TYR A 141 4.31 -12.65 4.32
N ILE A 142 5.49 -12.05 4.40
CA ILE A 142 6.10 -11.29 3.30
C ILE A 142 7.52 -11.81 3.08
N GLU A 143 7.83 -12.29 1.86
CA GLU A 143 9.12 -12.91 1.58
C GLU A 143 9.64 -12.63 0.17
N GLY A 144 10.93 -12.31 0.07
CA GLY A 144 11.76 -12.44 -1.12
C GLY A 144 11.62 -11.32 -2.16
N VAL A 145 10.54 -10.56 -2.15
CA VAL A 145 10.28 -9.49 -3.13
C VAL A 145 11.27 -8.32 -3.00
N THR A 146 11.50 -7.64 -4.12
CA THR A 146 12.27 -6.39 -4.15
C THR A 146 11.31 -5.21 -4.30
N LEU A 147 11.39 -4.23 -3.39
CA LEU A 147 10.61 -3.00 -3.39
C LEU A 147 11.48 -1.84 -3.88
N GLU A 148 11.02 -1.13 -4.89
CA GLU A 148 11.75 -0.01 -5.50
C GLU A 148 10.85 1.22 -5.65
N ARG A 149 11.43 2.40 -5.58
CA ARG A 149 10.76 3.67 -5.83
C ARG A 149 9.47 3.85 -5.02
N THR A 150 9.51 3.49 -3.73
CA THR A 150 8.35 3.72 -2.85
C THR A 150 7.90 5.19 -2.87
N ALA A 151 6.60 5.42 -2.70
CA ALA A 151 6.08 6.78 -2.56
C ALA A 151 6.21 7.29 -1.13
N PHE A 152 6.15 6.39 -0.15
CA PHE A 152 6.20 6.69 1.27
C PHE A 152 6.94 5.58 2.03
N TRP A 153 6.36 4.97 3.05
CA TRP A 153 6.97 3.87 3.78
C TRP A 153 6.83 2.54 3.03
N ASN A 154 7.79 1.64 3.22
CA ASN A 154 7.85 0.39 2.48
C ASN A 154 6.90 -0.69 3.03
N ILE A 155 7.11 -1.16 4.25
CA ILE A 155 6.29 -2.22 4.84
C ILE A 155 5.80 -1.77 6.19
N VAL A 156 4.49 -1.64 6.34
CA VAL A 156 3.86 -1.03 7.52
C VAL A 156 2.71 -1.91 8.00
N PRO A 157 3.00 -2.99 8.74
CA PRO A 157 1.97 -3.76 9.39
C PRO A 157 1.45 -3.01 10.62
N GLU A 158 0.15 -2.72 10.66
CA GLU A 158 -0.49 -1.98 11.74
C GLU A 158 -1.58 -2.82 12.39
N TYR A 159 -1.59 -2.88 13.72
CA TYR A 159 -2.58 -3.67 14.48
C TYR A 159 -2.65 -5.15 14.06
N CYS A 160 -1.54 -5.71 13.58
CA CYS A 160 -1.45 -7.07 13.09
C CYS A 160 -0.97 -8.05 14.16
N ASN A 161 -1.36 -9.30 14.02
CA ASN A 161 -0.91 -10.40 14.85
C ASN A 161 -0.26 -11.50 14.01
N GLY A 162 0.94 -11.96 14.38
CA GLY A 162 1.67 -12.99 13.64
C GLY A 162 2.19 -12.48 12.29
N VAL A 163 3.17 -11.58 12.31
CA VAL A 163 3.79 -11.02 11.09
C VAL A 163 5.21 -11.56 10.95
N ILE A 164 5.50 -12.11 9.77
CA ILE A 164 6.85 -12.54 9.38
C ILE A 164 7.24 -11.82 8.11
N ILE A 165 8.36 -11.12 8.14
CA ILE A 165 8.97 -10.44 6.99
C ILE A 165 10.40 -10.92 6.89
N ARG A 166 10.78 -11.50 5.75
CA ARG A 166 12.15 -12.00 5.55
C ARG A 166 12.60 -11.95 4.09
N GLY A 167 13.91 -11.81 3.89
CA GLY A 167 14.53 -11.86 2.57
C GLY A 167 14.01 -10.78 1.60
N VAL A 168 13.39 -9.71 2.11
CA VAL A 168 12.93 -8.58 1.30
C VAL A 168 14.10 -7.65 1.02
N THR A 169 14.19 -7.19 -0.22
CA THR A 169 15.12 -6.13 -0.62
C THR A 169 14.37 -4.82 -0.78
N VAL A 170 14.87 -3.75 -0.18
CA VAL A 170 14.32 -2.41 -0.33
C VAL A 170 15.38 -1.52 -0.98
N ASN A 171 15.05 -0.91 -2.10
CA ASN A 171 15.88 0.06 -2.80
C ASN A 171 15.20 1.43 -2.80
N SER A 172 15.57 2.27 -1.84
CA SER A 172 15.03 3.62 -1.64
C SER A 172 16.05 4.72 -1.94
N VAL A 173 17.11 4.42 -2.69
CA VAL A 173 18.15 5.41 -3.01
C VAL A 173 17.54 6.59 -3.76
N GLY A 174 17.77 7.81 -3.24
CA GLY A 174 17.23 9.04 -3.81
C GLY A 174 15.77 9.33 -3.46
N ILE A 175 15.11 8.49 -2.66
CA ILE A 175 13.74 8.71 -2.20
C ILE A 175 13.75 9.33 -0.79
N PRO A 176 13.25 10.56 -0.61
CA PRO A 176 13.38 11.29 0.67
C PRO A 176 12.73 10.61 1.88
N MET A 177 11.81 9.70 1.66
CA MET A 177 10.97 9.10 2.69
C MET A 177 10.81 7.57 2.57
N GLY A 178 11.67 6.95 1.81
CA GLY A 178 11.67 5.50 1.58
C GLY A 178 12.32 4.66 2.68
#